data_2ca5fd227231fd88661c4100ceabeb11
#
_entry.id   2ca5fd227231fd88661c4100ceabeb11
#
_cell.length_a   1.000
_cell.length_b   1.000
_cell.length_c   1.000
_cell.angle_alpha   90.00
_cell.angle_beta   90.00
_cell.angle_gamma   90.00
#
_symmetry.space_group_name_H-M   'P 1'
#
loop_
_entity.id
_entity.type
_entity.pdbx_description
1 polymer ?
#
loop_
_entity_poly.entity_id
_entity_poly.type
_entity_poly.pdbx_seq_one_letter_code
_entity_poly.pdbx_strand_id
1 'polypeptide(L)'
;MLKFASNRSSLVVYLLSCSGFIASGASAGYGVVEATGAFQLPGGSTTTYVSEVGASSNPRIQGYNFGSVNTLTGQTLLLQNFYFEDYAYNGGSGNNWLDGTSTATLNVLIQQGSTQISSTNYALKQTSNFNNNVMWDMATGTNTNLAAGLASAAYTVAFNVTYTYNIWTGSQSVGTDSTGASTGTFTILPVPGPGAFALLGLAGFIGTRRRST
;
A
#
# COMPACT_ATOMS: atom_id res chain seq x y z
N MET A 1 28.98 -19.99 -42.45
CA MET A 1 29.40 -19.76 -41.04
C MET A 1 28.40 -18.81 -40.39
N LEU A 2 27.28 -19.39 -39.88
CA LEU A 2 26.20 -18.61 -39.25
C LEU A 2 26.47 -18.50 -37.77
N LYS A 3 26.56 -17.23 -37.26
CA LYS A 3 26.61 -16.93 -35.84
C LYS A 3 25.18 -16.83 -35.30
N PHE A 4 24.80 -17.77 -34.44
CA PHE A 4 23.57 -17.67 -33.65
C PHE A 4 23.84 -16.77 -32.46
N ALA A 5 23.13 -15.64 -32.40
CA ALA A 5 23.04 -14.82 -31.22
C ALA A 5 22.09 -15.48 -30.22
N SER A 6 22.62 -15.92 -29.07
CA SER A 6 21.85 -16.47 -27.97
C SER A 6 21.19 -15.32 -27.20
N ASN A 7 19.89 -15.16 -27.40
CA ASN A 7 19.06 -14.23 -26.62
C ASN A 7 18.63 -14.95 -25.33
N ARG A 8 19.32 -14.69 -24.22
CA ARG A 8 18.94 -15.19 -22.89
C ARG A 8 17.80 -14.35 -22.34
N SER A 9 16.57 -14.74 -22.65
CA SER A 9 15.41 -14.25 -21.91
C SER A 9 15.43 -14.83 -20.50
N SER A 10 15.66 -13.98 -19.49
CA SER A 10 15.50 -14.37 -18.08
C SER A 10 14.02 -14.62 -17.79
N LEU A 11 13.66 -15.89 -17.79
CA LEU A 11 12.35 -16.35 -17.32
C LEU A 11 12.34 -16.25 -15.79
N VAL A 12 11.71 -15.20 -15.26
CA VAL A 12 11.39 -15.11 -13.84
C VAL A 12 10.20 -16.02 -13.59
N VAL A 13 10.49 -17.21 -13.08
CA VAL A 13 9.45 -18.16 -12.64
C VAL A 13 8.95 -17.70 -11.28
N TYR A 14 7.77 -17.09 -11.26
CA TYR A 14 7.01 -16.97 -10.02
C TYR A 14 6.52 -18.36 -9.62
N LEU A 15 7.20 -19.00 -8.68
CA LEU A 15 6.69 -20.17 -7.99
C LEU A 15 5.52 -19.72 -7.12
N LEU A 16 4.30 -19.81 -7.66
CA LEU A 16 3.10 -19.93 -6.85
C LEU A 16 3.27 -21.22 -6.04
N SER A 17 3.60 -21.10 -4.76
CA SER A 17 3.48 -22.22 -3.82
C SER A 17 1.99 -22.47 -3.54
N CYS A 18 1.28 -23.09 -4.48
CA CYS A 18 0.09 -23.85 -4.16
C CYS A 18 0.53 -25.02 -3.27
N SER A 19 0.46 -24.83 -1.95
CA SER A 19 0.60 -25.93 -0.99
C SER A 19 -0.58 -26.87 -1.21
N GLY A 20 -0.35 -27.91 -1.99
CA GLY A 20 -1.31 -29.01 -2.17
C GLY A 20 -1.65 -29.60 -0.82
N PHE A 21 -2.93 -29.68 -0.48
CA PHE A 21 -3.45 -30.43 0.65
C PHE A 21 -3.12 -31.91 0.47
N ILE A 22 -2.12 -32.40 1.15
CA ILE A 22 -1.91 -33.82 1.40
C ILE A 22 -2.47 -34.12 2.77
N ALA A 23 -3.64 -34.76 2.80
CA ALA A 23 -4.26 -35.23 4.03
C ALA A 23 -3.45 -36.39 4.61
N SER A 24 -2.65 -36.13 5.66
CA SER A 24 -2.34 -37.05 6.76
C SER A 24 -1.34 -36.38 7.73
N GLY A 25 -1.85 -35.89 8.83
CA GLY A 25 -1.10 -35.20 9.87
C GLY A 25 -1.34 -33.70 9.76
N ALA A 26 -1.99 -33.15 10.77
CA ALA A 26 -2.29 -31.73 10.83
C ALA A 26 -0.99 -30.93 10.77
N SER A 27 -0.71 -30.32 9.63
CA SER A 27 0.47 -29.46 9.47
C SER A 27 0.14 -28.05 9.94
N ALA A 28 1.04 -27.45 10.70
CA ALA A 28 0.96 -26.04 11.04
C ALA A 28 1.00 -25.20 9.75
N GLY A 29 0.13 -24.21 9.63
CA GLY A 29 0.07 -23.29 8.52
C GLY A 29 -0.06 -21.85 9.00
N TYR A 30 0.41 -20.92 8.21
CA TYR A 30 0.27 -19.48 8.45
C TYR A 30 0.06 -18.75 7.13
N GLY A 31 -0.46 -17.52 7.19
CA GLY A 31 -0.62 -16.71 6.00
C GLY A 31 -1.43 -15.46 6.23
N VAL A 32 -1.63 -14.73 5.16
CA VAL A 32 -2.45 -13.52 5.13
C VAL A 32 -3.87 -13.88 4.75
N VAL A 33 -4.83 -13.38 5.51
CA VAL A 33 -6.27 -13.51 5.21
C VAL A 33 -6.72 -12.31 4.41
N GLU A 34 -6.40 -11.11 4.88
CA GLU A 34 -6.79 -9.86 4.24
C GLU A 34 -5.81 -8.73 4.58
N ALA A 35 -5.61 -7.83 3.62
CA ALA A 35 -4.94 -6.55 3.86
C ALA A 35 -5.66 -5.47 3.05
N THR A 36 -6.18 -4.45 3.74
CA THR A 36 -6.95 -3.36 3.12
C THR A 36 -6.53 -2.00 3.64
N GLY A 37 -6.50 -1.01 2.74
CA GLY A 37 -6.23 0.39 3.07
C GLY A 37 -7.44 1.29 2.82
N ALA A 38 -7.80 2.13 3.77
CA ALA A 38 -8.80 3.18 3.60
C ALA A 38 -8.11 4.50 3.25
N PHE A 39 -8.47 5.06 2.09
CA PHE A 39 -7.86 6.29 1.56
C PHE A 39 -8.92 7.36 1.37
N GLN A 40 -8.61 8.59 1.76
CA GLN A 40 -9.31 9.76 1.28
C GLN A 40 -8.62 10.28 0.02
N LEU A 41 -9.34 10.24 -1.11
CA LEU A 41 -8.82 10.64 -2.40
C LEU A 41 -8.78 12.16 -2.57
N PRO A 42 -7.98 12.69 -3.53
CA PRO A 42 -8.03 14.08 -3.92
C PRO A 42 -9.44 14.47 -4.39
N GLY A 43 -10.17 15.24 -3.63
CA GLY A 43 -11.59 15.53 -3.88
C GLY A 43 -12.51 15.13 -2.73
N GLY A 44 -11.96 14.47 -1.69
CA GLY A 44 -12.60 14.26 -0.41
C GLY A 44 -13.38 12.94 -0.25
N SER A 45 -13.51 12.11 -1.29
CA SER A 45 -14.15 10.80 -1.16
C SER A 45 -13.23 9.81 -0.44
N THR A 46 -13.80 9.02 0.49
CA THR A 46 -13.09 7.91 1.14
C THR A 46 -13.45 6.59 0.46
N THR A 47 -12.44 5.79 0.16
CA THR A 47 -12.62 4.48 -0.48
C THR A 47 -11.65 3.49 0.16
N THR A 48 -12.11 2.25 0.37
CA THR A 48 -11.29 1.14 0.84
C THR A 48 -10.77 0.34 -0.36
N TYR A 49 -9.49 -0.01 -0.33
CA TYR A 49 -8.82 -0.79 -1.37
C TYR A 49 -8.19 -2.04 -0.78
N VAL A 50 -8.21 -3.13 -1.53
CA VAL A 50 -7.53 -4.38 -1.16
C VAL A 50 -6.07 -4.29 -1.56
N SER A 51 -5.17 -4.51 -0.59
CA SER A 51 -3.73 -4.64 -0.82
C SER A 51 -3.38 -6.06 -1.23
N GLU A 52 -3.85 -7.05 -0.46
CA GLU A 52 -3.58 -8.47 -0.72
C GLU A 52 -4.78 -9.31 -0.33
N VAL A 53 -4.83 -10.53 -0.83
CA VAL A 53 -5.82 -11.57 -0.72
C VAL A 53 -7.06 -11.23 0.10
N GLY A 54 -8.23 -11.45 -0.45
CA GLY A 54 -9.52 -11.31 0.19
C GLY A 54 -10.60 -11.37 -0.88
N ALA A 55 -11.73 -11.97 -0.60
CA ALA A 55 -12.90 -12.00 -1.49
C ALA A 55 -13.64 -10.66 -1.50
N SER A 56 -12.94 -9.56 -1.28
CA SER A 56 -13.55 -8.24 -1.21
C SER A 56 -13.95 -7.74 -2.59
N SER A 57 -15.15 -7.16 -2.68
CA SER A 57 -15.62 -6.40 -3.85
C SER A 57 -14.89 -5.06 -4.01
N ASN A 58 -14.04 -4.69 -3.08
CA ASN A 58 -13.29 -3.46 -3.09
C ASN A 58 -12.24 -3.45 -4.21
N PRO A 59 -11.95 -2.31 -4.83
CA PRO A 59 -10.90 -2.18 -5.82
C PRO A 59 -9.54 -2.54 -5.21
N ARG A 60 -8.63 -3.03 -6.05
CA ARG A 60 -7.26 -3.38 -5.61
C ARG A 60 -6.37 -2.14 -5.64
N ILE A 61 -5.42 -2.05 -4.70
CA ILE A 61 -4.35 -1.05 -4.71
C ILE A 61 -3.43 -1.29 -5.91
N GLN A 62 -3.15 -2.56 -6.23
CA GLN A 62 -2.22 -2.92 -7.29
C GLN A 62 -2.64 -2.33 -8.64
N GLY A 63 -1.80 -1.42 -9.17
CA GLY A 63 -2.03 -0.71 -10.42
C GLY A 63 -3.06 0.41 -10.35
N TYR A 64 -3.61 0.74 -9.17
CA TYR A 64 -4.60 1.80 -9.03
C TYR A 64 -3.98 3.17 -9.14
N ASN A 65 -4.69 4.09 -9.84
CA ASN A 65 -4.32 5.50 -9.91
C ASN A 65 -5.21 6.29 -8.93
N PHE A 66 -4.63 6.76 -7.82
CA PHE A 66 -5.30 7.57 -6.80
C PHE A 66 -5.65 9.00 -7.28
N GLY A 67 -5.26 9.36 -8.51
CA GLY A 67 -5.57 10.64 -9.11
C GLY A 67 -4.50 11.70 -8.94
N SER A 68 -4.92 12.95 -9.17
CA SER A 68 -4.03 14.11 -9.11
C SER A 68 -4.32 14.96 -7.89
N VAL A 69 -3.28 15.31 -7.14
CA VAL A 69 -3.33 16.16 -5.95
C VAL A 69 -2.95 17.58 -6.34
N ASN A 70 -3.88 18.52 -6.18
CA ASN A 70 -3.63 19.95 -6.33
C ASN A 70 -3.37 20.57 -4.95
N THR A 71 -2.09 20.77 -4.63
CA THR A 71 -1.68 21.30 -3.33
C THR A 71 -2.07 22.77 -3.13
N LEU A 72 -2.25 23.54 -4.23
CA LEU A 72 -2.73 24.92 -4.16
C LEU A 72 -4.16 25.04 -3.64
N THR A 73 -4.99 24.05 -3.95
CA THR A 73 -6.39 24.02 -3.49
C THR A 73 -6.56 23.25 -2.18
N GLY A 74 -5.45 22.88 -1.53
CA GLY A 74 -5.48 22.14 -0.28
C GLY A 74 -5.88 20.66 -0.42
N GLN A 75 -5.86 20.10 -1.64
CA GLN A 75 -6.14 18.69 -1.83
C GLN A 75 -5.06 17.82 -1.18
N THR A 76 -5.47 16.69 -0.66
CA THR A 76 -4.61 15.71 0.00
C THR A 76 -4.92 14.30 -0.52
N LEU A 77 -3.97 13.42 -0.39
CA LEU A 77 -4.17 11.97 -0.49
C LEU A 77 -3.87 11.39 0.89
N LEU A 78 -4.91 11.05 1.66
CA LEU A 78 -4.73 10.57 3.03
C LEU A 78 -4.86 9.05 3.09
N LEU A 79 -3.89 8.38 3.71
CA LEU A 79 -4.08 7.05 4.27
C LEU A 79 -4.71 7.24 5.65
N GLN A 80 -5.99 6.83 5.79
CA GLN A 80 -6.79 7.02 7.01
C GLN A 80 -6.73 5.81 7.94
N ASN A 81 -6.68 4.62 7.37
CA ASN A 81 -6.51 3.36 8.09
C ASN A 81 -5.86 2.32 7.21
N PHE A 82 -5.25 1.33 7.83
CA PHE A 82 -4.80 0.11 7.19
C PHE A 82 -5.14 -1.06 8.11
N TYR A 83 -5.96 -1.97 7.59
CA TYR A 83 -6.36 -3.21 8.23
C TYR A 83 -5.52 -4.36 7.68
N PHE A 84 -5.10 -5.24 8.58
CA PHE A 84 -4.37 -6.44 8.25
C PHE A 84 -4.87 -7.60 9.08
N GLU A 85 -5.07 -8.76 8.46
CA GLU A 85 -5.48 -9.98 9.12
C GLU A 85 -4.56 -11.12 8.70
N ASP A 86 -3.93 -11.75 9.67
CA ASP A 86 -3.14 -12.95 9.48
C ASP A 86 -3.75 -14.14 10.22
N TYR A 87 -3.43 -15.33 9.76
CA TYR A 87 -3.77 -16.57 10.47
C TYR A 87 -2.52 -17.40 10.73
N ALA A 88 -2.57 -18.15 11.82
CA ALA A 88 -1.64 -19.22 12.08
C ALA A 88 -2.39 -20.41 12.69
N TYR A 89 -2.19 -21.60 12.14
CA TYR A 89 -2.93 -22.82 12.49
C TYR A 89 -1.97 -23.95 12.88
N ASN A 90 -2.28 -24.64 13.97
CA ASN A 90 -1.46 -25.74 14.47
C ASN A 90 -2.19 -27.07 14.44
N GLY A 91 -2.80 -27.41 13.36
CA GLY A 91 -3.18 -28.79 13.07
C GLY A 91 -4.13 -29.52 14.02
N GLY A 92 -4.94 -28.86 14.85
CA GLY A 92 -6.00 -29.59 15.56
C GLY A 92 -6.36 -29.18 16.97
N SER A 93 -5.60 -28.36 17.65
CA SER A 93 -5.95 -27.87 18.98
C SER A 93 -6.13 -26.36 19.07
N GLY A 94 -6.47 -25.75 17.95
CA GLY A 94 -7.29 -24.55 17.87
C GLY A 94 -6.84 -23.30 18.63
N ASN A 95 -5.57 -23.07 18.88
CA ASN A 95 -5.17 -21.81 19.48
C ASN A 95 -3.97 -21.25 18.73
N ASN A 96 -4.26 -20.29 17.88
CA ASN A 96 -3.26 -19.33 17.49
C ASN A 96 -2.90 -18.51 18.73
N TRP A 97 -1.74 -18.77 19.26
CA TRP A 97 -1.27 -18.16 20.49
C TRP A 97 -0.65 -16.81 20.16
N LEU A 98 -1.40 -15.79 20.40
CA LEU A 98 -0.85 -14.45 20.50
C LEU A 98 -0.55 -14.21 21.97
N ASP A 99 0.69 -14.39 22.29
CA ASP A 99 1.22 -14.16 23.63
C ASP A 99 1.49 -12.66 23.92
N GLY A 100 0.96 -11.77 23.08
CA GLY A 100 1.22 -10.33 23.14
C GLY A 100 2.60 -9.93 22.59
N THR A 101 3.39 -10.88 22.07
CA THR A 101 4.70 -10.60 21.47
C THR A 101 4.62 -10.48 19.95
N SER A 102 3.52 -10.89 19.32
CA SER A 102 3.29 -10.73 17.91
C SER A 102 3.21 -9.26 17.52
N THR A 103 3.80 -8.92 16.39
CA THR A 103 3.85 -7.56 15.85
C THR A 103 3.45 -7.55 14.39
N ALA A 104 2.84 -6.47 13.94
CA ALA A 104 2.66 -6.20 12.53
C ALA A 104 3.05 -4.75 12.24
N THR A 105 3.76 -4.54 11.15
CA THR A 105 4.25 -3.22 10.74
C THR A 105 3.90 -2.99 9.27
N LEU A 106 3.13 -1.95 9.01
CA LEU A 106 2.88 -1.47 7.66
C LEU A 106 4.06 -0.62 7.20
N ASN A 107 4.66 -1.00 6.08
CA ASN A 107 5.72 -0.24 5.42
C ASN A 107 5.10 0.50 4.22
N VAL A 108 5.25 1.81 4.18
CA VAL A 108 4.78 2.68 3.09
C VAL A 108 5.99 3.30 2.41
N LEU A 109 6.17 2.99 1.13
CA LEU A 109 7.29 3.46 0.31
C LEU A 109 6.76 4.36 -0.80
N ILE A 110 7.27 5.59 -0.92
CA ILE A 110 6.96 6.50 -2.02
C ILE A 110 8.20 6.67 -2.89
N GLN A 111 8.01 6.52 -4.20
CA GLN A 111 9.06 6.59 -5.21
C GLN A 111 8.69 7.54 -6.35
N GLN A 112 9.70 8.18 -6.93
CA GLN A 112 9.63 8.89 -8.21
C GLN A 112 10.50 8.14 -9.22
N GLY A 113 9.87 7.46 -10.17
CA GLY A 113 10.57 6.48 -11.01
C GLY A 113 11.21 5.39 -10.14
N SER A 114 12.53 5.21 -10.25
CA SER A 114 13.31 4.27 -9.41
C SER A 114 13.87 4.88 -8.13
N THR A 115 13.69 6.19 -7.91
CA THR A 115 14.27 6.89 -6.75
C THR A 115 13.30 6.83 -5.58
N GLN A 116 13.76 6.31 -4.44
CA GLN A 116 13.01 6.37 -3.18
C GLN A 116 13.00 7.81 -2.66
N ILE A 117 11.80 8.34 -2.44
CA ILE A 117 11.57 9.68 -1.88
C ILE A 117 11.32 9.61 -0.38
N SER A 118 10.47 8.68 0.06
CA SER A 118 10.22 8.45 1.48
C SER A 118 9.94 6.97 1.76
N SER A 119 10.21 6.57 3.00
CA SER A 119 9.84 5.28 3.56
C SER A 119 9.39 5.51 4.99
N THR A 120 8.19 5.06 5.32
CA THR A 120 7.61 5.22 6.66
C THR A 120 7.03 3.90 7.13
N ASN A 121 7.30 3.57 8.38
CA ASN A 121 6.82 2.36 9.03
C ASN A 121 5.79 2.72 10.10
N TYR A 122 4.64 2.06 10.06
CA TYR A 122 3.56 2.22 11.03
C TYR A 122 3.39 0.91 11.79
N ALA A 123 3.63 0.94 13.10
CA ALA A 123 3.28 -0.18 13.96
C ALA A 123 1.76 -0.33 13.97
N LEU A 124 1.26 -1.49 13.56
CA LEU A 124 -0.16 -1.82 13.63
C LEU A 124 -0.49 -2.27 15.04
N LYS A 125 -1.69 -1.91 15.50
CA LYS A 125 -2.22 -2.29 16.79
C LYS A 125 -3.12 -3.51 16.63
N GLN A 126 -2.87 -4.55 17.39
CA GLN A 126 -3.79 -5.67 17.47
C GLN A 126 -5.14 -5.21 18.03
N THR A 127 -6.22 -5.53 17.32
CA THR A 127 -7.59 -5.14 17.69
C THR A 127 -8.45 -6.32 18.08
N SER A 128 -8.19 -7.49 17.52
CA SER A 128 -8.95 -8.69 17.81
C SER A 128 -8.13 -9.96 17.56
N ASN A 129 -8.61 -11.05 18.11
CA ASN A 129 -8.13 -12.40 17.90
C ASN A 129 -9.34 -13.33 17.87
N PHE A 130 -9.57 -14.04 16.78
CA PHE A 130 -10.71 -14.93 16.63
C PHE A 130 -10.35 -16.10 15.70
N ASN A 131 -10.63 -17.34 16.13
CA ASN A 131 -10.51 -18.56 15.32
C ASN A 131 -9.15 -18.69 14.59
N ASN A 132 -8.04 -18.50 15.29
CA ASN A 132 -6.69 -18.52 14.72
C ASN A 132 -6.31 -17.33 13.84
N ASN A 133 -7.18 -16.36 13.69
CA ASN A 133 -6.91 -15.12 12.97
C ASN A 133 -6.59 -14.00 13.95
N VAL A 134 -5.68 -13.14 13.54
CA VAL A 134 -5.31 -11.93 14.27
C VAL A 134 -5.57 -10.74 13.40
N MET A 135 -6.23 -9.76 13.96
CA MET A 135 -6.61 -8.54 13.30
C MET A 135 -5.81 -7.37 13.84
N TRP A 136 -5.30 -6.57 12.92
CA TRP A 136 -4.44 -5.44 13.18
C TRP A 136 -4.97 -4.21 12.47
N ASP A 137 -4.92 -3.06 13.12
CA ASP A 137 -5.32 -1.78 12.55
C ASP A 137 -4.24 -0.72 12.80
N MET A 138 -4.21 0.31 11.97
CA MET A 138 -3.49 1.53 12.30
C MET A 138 -4.08 2.15 13.57
N ALA A 139 -3.24 2.82 14.36
CA ALA A 139 -3.71 3.55 15.54
C ALA A 139 -4.78 4.57 15.12
N THR A 140 -5.89 4.60 15.86
CA THR A 140 -7.02 5.50 15.60
C THR A 140 -6.56 6.96 15.49
N GLY A 141 -6.99 7.65 14.45
CA GLY A 141 -6.63 9.05 14.19
C GLY A 141 -5.30 9.26 13.46
N THR A 142 -4.62 8.19 13.04
CA THR A 142 -3.40 8.29 12.23
C THR A 142 -3.78 8.56 10.77
N ASN A 143 -4.06 9.85 10.45
CA ASN A 143 -4.24 10.26 9.05
C ASN A 143 -2.89 10.68 8.48
N THR A 144 -2.39 9.93 7.52
CA THR A 144 -1.11 10.24 6.86
C THR A 144 -1.35 10.84 5.49
N ASN A 145 -0.92 12.07 5.27
CA ASN A 145 -0.95 12.68 3.95
C ASN A 145 0.26 12.18 3.13
N LEU A 146 -0.01 11.27 2.19
CA LEU A 146 1.00 10.68 1.30
C LEU A 146 1.60 11.69 0.33
N ALA A 147 0.91 12.81 0.08
CA ALA A 147 1.36 13.88 -0.81
C ALA A 147 2.13 15.00 -0.09
N ALA A 148 2.27 14.94 1.23
CA ALA A 148 2.87 16.02 2.02
C ALA A 148 4.34 16.25 1.66
N GLY A 149 4.69 17.51 1.35
CA GLY A 149 6.07 17.91 1.08
C GLY A 149 6.65 17.41 -0.24
N LEU A 150 5.85 16.73 -1.08
CA LEU A 150 6.31 16.24 -2.38
C LEU A 150 6.26 17.34 -3.44
N ALA A 151 7.26 17.34 -4.33
CA ALA A 151 7.31 18.24 -5.49
C ALA A 151 6.30 17.80 -6.57
N SER A 152 6.07 18.68 -7.55
CA SER A 152 5.23 18.36 -8.72
C SER A 152 5.88 17.26 -9.56
N ALA A 153 5.28 16.08 -9.56
CA ALA A 153 5.70 14.90 -10.32
C ALA A 153 4.66 13.78 -10.24
N ALA A 154 4.88 12.69 -10.99
CA ALA A 154 4.19 11.42 -10.82
C ALA A 154 4.96 10.54 -9.81
N TYR A 155 4.22 9.88 -8.94
CA TYR A 155 4.75 9.03 -7.87
C TYR A 155 4.12 7.64 -7.89
N THR A 156 4.88 6.66 -7.44
CA THR A 156 4.41 5.34 -7.07
C THR A 156 4.42 5.24 -5.55
N VAL A 157 3.36 4.70 -4.96
CA VAL A 157 3.30 4.34 -3.55
C VAL A 157 3.14 2.83 -3.42
N ALA A 158 3.95 2.21 -2.58
CA ALA A 158 3.89 0.78 -2.29
C ALA A 158 3.56 0.55 -0.82
N PHE A 159 2.72 -0.47 -0.57
CA PHE A 159 2.29 -0.91 0.76
C PHE A 159 2.69 -2.37 0.94
N ASN A 160 3.31 -2.65 2.06
CA ASN A 160 3.70 -3.99 2.46
C ASN A 160 3.58 -4.11 3.98
N VAL A 161 3.12 -5.25 4.48
CA VAL A 161 3.09 -5.54 5.93
C VAL A 161 4.13 -6.60 6.24
N THR A 162 4.99 -6.32 7.21
CA THR A 162 5.87 -7.30 7.84
C THR A 162 5.24 -7.68 9.19
N TYR A 163 5.09 -8.97 9.45
CA TYR A 163 4.42 -9.45 10.66
C TYR A 163 5.12 -10.66 11.27
N THR A 164 4.93 -10.84 12.58
CA THR A 164 5.36 -12.04 13.30
C THR A 164 4.15 -12.90 13.62
N TYR A 165 4.29 -14.20 13.46
CA TYR A 165 3.28 -15.19 13.79
C TYR A 165 3.83 -16.25 14.76
N ASN A 166 2.94 -16.80 15.57
CA ASN A 166 3.26 -17.87 16.50
C ASN A 166 2.57 -19.17 16.10
N ILE A 167 3.33 -20.24 15.97
CA ILE A 167 2.81 -21.58 15.69
C ILE A 167 3.16 -22.48 16.87
N TRP A 168 2.19 -23.25 17.33
CA TRP A 168 2.38 -24.28 18.34
C TRP A 168 2.41 -25.67 17.69
N THR A 169 3.56 -26.32 17.69
CA THR A 169 3.74 -27.68 17.16
C THR A 169 4.25 -28.64 18.24
N GLY A 170 3.73 -28.52 19.49
CA GLY A 170 4.28 -29.18 20.68
C GLY A 170 5.30 -28.31 21.40
N SER A 171 5.81 -27.29 20.75
CA SER A 171 6.57 -26.16 21.29
C SER A 171 6.20 -24.92 20.55
N GLN A 172 6.34 -23.75 21.18
CA GLN A 172 6.12 -22.48 20.53
C GLN A 172 7.21 -22.21 19.49
N SER A 173 6.81 -21.86 18.28
CA SER A 173 7.70 -21.39 17.22
C SER A 173 7.21 -20.02 16.73
N VAL A 174 8.12 -19.05 16.72
CA VAL A 174 7.85 -17.70 16.22
C VAL A 174 8.51 -17.56 14.85
N GLY A 175 7.75 -17.15 13.87
CA GLY A 175 8.24 -16.82 12.54
C GLY A 175 7.97 -15.36 12.18
N THR A 176 8.62 -14.90 11.12
CA THR A 176 8.37 -13.58 10.51
C THR A 176 8.11 -13.78 9.04
N ASP A 177 7.10 -13.10 8.53
CA ASP A 177 6.76 -13.09 7.11
C ASP A 177 6.32 -11.70 6.67
N SER A 178 6.06 -11.51 5.38
CA SER A 178 5.59 -10.25 4.85
C SER A 178 4.59 -10.48 3.72
N THR A 179 3.64 -9.54 3.59
CA THR A 179 2.79 -9.46 2.40
C THR A 179 3.62 -9.13 1.16
N GLY A 180 3.12 -9.44 -0.01
CA GLY A 180 3.63 -8.84 -1.24
C GLY A 180 3.48 -7.31 -1.22
N ALA A 181 4.29 -6.61 -2.00
CA ALA A 181 4.12 -5.17 -2.15
C ALA A 181 2.99 -4.86 -3.13
N SER A 182 1.94 -4.17 -2.66
CA SER A 182 0.89 -3.63 -3.53
C SER A 182 1.19 -2.19 -3.88
N THR A 183 1.19 -1.86 -5.17
CA THR A 183 1.58 -0.55 -5.68
C THR A 183 0.44 0.19 -6.35
N GLY A 184 0.31 1.48 -6.04
CA GLY A 184 -0.55 2.43 -6.73
C GLY A 184 0.22 3.65 -7.20
N THR A 185 -0.43 4.53 -7.95
CA THR A 185 0.18 5.76 -8.46
C THR A 185 -0.64 6.99 -8.12
N PHE A 186 0.00 8.14 -8.04
CA PHE A 186 -0.65 9.44 -7.94
C PHE A 186 0.24 10.52 -8.54
N THR A 187 -0.32 11.70 -8.82
CA THR A 187 0.43 12.83 -9.40
C THR A 187 0.24 14.07 -8.55
N ILE A 188 1.32 14.78 -8.26
CA ILE A 188 1.26 16.14 -7.71
C ILE A 188 1.26 17.12 -8.88
N LEU A 189 0.22 17.95 -8.96
CA LEU A 189 0.09 18.94 -10.00
C LEU A 189 1.11 20.08 -9.83
N PRO A 190 1.59 20.67 -10.95
CA PRO A 190 2.51 21.79 -10.87
C PRO A 190 1.82 23.01 -10.27
N VAL A 191 2.52 23.68 -9.37
CA VAL A 191 2.14 25.00 -8.86
C VAL A 191 2.57 26.03 -9.88
N PRO A 192 1.65 26.82 -10.49
CA PRO A 192 2.02 27.90 -11.38
C PRO A 192 2.95 28.87 -10.67
N GLY A 193 4.13 29.10 -11.24
CA GLY A 193 5.08 30.06 -10.68
C GLY A 193 4.49 31.47 -10.65
N PRO A 194 4.99 32.36 -9.77
CA PRO A 194 4.50 33.74 -9.64
C PRO A 194 4.47 34.51 -10.97
N GLY A 195 5.38 34.19 -11.89
CA GLY A 195 5.44 34.77 -13.22
C GLY A 195 4.27 34.42 -14.14
N ALA A 196 3.61 33.25 -13.93
CA ALA A 196 2.45 32.87 -14.72
C ALA A 196 1.25 33.78 -14.43
N PHE A 197 1.06 34.18 -13.18
CA PHE A 197 0.02 35.13 -12.79
C PHE A 197 0.33 36.54 -13.25
N ALA A 198 1.61 36.96 -13.27
CA ALA A 198 2.02 38.26 -13.80
C ALA A 198 1.77 38.36 -15.32
N LEU A 199 2.03 37.28 -16.07
CA LEU A 199 1.74 37.24 -17.53
C LEU A 199 0.25 37.29 -17.83
N LEU A 200 -0.59 36.60 -17.05
CA LEU A 200 -2.05 36.64 -17.18
C LEU A 200 -2.60 38.04 -16.85
N GLY A 201 -2.06 38.71 -15.83
CA GLY A 201 -2.38 40.07 -15.48
C GLY A 201 -2.04 41.07 -16.60
N LEU A 202 -0.83 40.96 -17.17
CA LEU A 202 -0.39 41.78 -18.30
C LEU A 202 -1.24 41.58 -19.57
N ALA A 203 -1.59 40.32 -19.88
CA ALA A 203 -2.46 40.04 -21.04
C ALA A 203 -3.87 40.62 -20.86
N GLY A 204 -4.40 40.65 -19.63
CA GLY A 204 -5.66 41.30 -19.30
C GLY A 204 -5.65 42.82 -19.54
N PHE A 205 -4.56 43.50 -19.17
CA PHE A 205 -4.39 44.94 -19.37
C PHE A 205 -4.24 45.32 -20.84
N ILE A 206 -3.60 44.51 -21.67
CA ILE A 206 -3.43 44.78 -23.11
C ILE A 206 -4.75 44.56 -23.85
N GLY A 207 -5.56 43.57 -23.43
CA GLY A 207 -6.85 43.26 -24.03
C GLY A 207 -7.90 44.36 -23.84
N THR A 208 -7.88 45.12 -22.75
CA THR A 208 -8.84 46.20 -22.44
C THR A 208 -8.55 47.50 -23.16
N ARG A 209 -7.29 47.74 -23.58
CA ARG A 209 -6.93 48.98 -24.32
C ARG A 209 -7.37 49.03 -25.79
N ARG A 210 -7.82 47.92 -26.38
CA ARG A 210 -8.24 47.86 -27.79
C ARG A 210 -9.72 48.10 -28.04
N ARG A 211 -10.52 48.49 -27.04
CA ARG A 211 -11.98 48.73 -27.21
C ARG A 211 -12.44 50.17 -27.03
N SER A 212 -11.55 51.17 -27.18
CA SER A 212 -11.94 52.58 -27.16
C SER A 212 -11.43 53.30 -28.43
N THR A 213 -12.04 52.96 -29.57
CA THR A 213 -12.10 53.84 -30.76
C THR A 213 -13.46 53.63 -31.41
#